data_2f292931849dcd7657c8203843f90ed2
#
_entry.id   2f292931849dcd7657c8203843f90ed2
#
_cell.length_a   1.000
_cell.length_b   1.000
_cell.length_c   1.000
_cell.angle_alpha   90.00
_cell.angle_beta   90.00
_cell.angle_gamma   90.00
#
_symmetry.space_group_name_H-M   'P 1'
#
loop_
_entity.id
_entity.type
_entity.pdbx_description
1 polymer ?
#
loop_
_entity_poly.entity_id
_entity_poly.type
_entity_poly.pdbx_seq_one_letter_code
_entity_poly.pdbx_strand_id
1 'polypeptide(L)'
;MKHSKKLVTLSVLTTMSGAAIYFLNKTLDTAAVRKNLLASAEKESFSWQFGDIFYTKKGTGTPMLLLHDLHCASSGREWQYIEDALAQDHTVYTLDLLGCGRSDKPAITYTNFLYVQLIVTFIKQVIGCPTDVIASGLSGSFVVTACNTAPKCFGRIMMINPEDLAVLNQIPDRQSKAS
;
A
#
# COMPACT_ATOMS: atom_id res chain seq x y z
N MET A 1 36.10 17.73 -39.38
CA MET A 1 36.10 18.42 -38.07
C MET A 1 34.75 19.00 -37.60
N LYS A 2 33.80 19.41 -38.46
CA LYS A 2 32.49 19.98 -38.03
C LYS A 2 31.52 18.93 -37.41
N HIS A 3 31.57 17.67 -37.82
CA HIS A 3 30.67 16.61 -37.32
C HIS A 3 31.03 16.12 -35.91
N SER A 4 32.32 16.08 -35.52
CA SER A 4 32.74 15.64 -34.20
C SER A 4 32.33 16.62 -33.10
N LYS A 5 32.34 17.92 -33.37
CA LYS A 5 31.90 18.93 -32.39
C LYS A 5 30.41 18.89 -32.13
N LYS A 6 29.58 18.57 -33.13
CA LYS A 6 28.12 18.40 -32.93
C LYS A 6 27.78 17.15 -32.10
N LEU A 7 28.49 16.05 -32.30
CA LEU A 7 28.33 14.81 -31.52
C LEU A 7 28.75 15.00 -30.06
N VAL A 8 29.85 15.69 -29.81
CA VAL A 8 30.28 16.02 -28.46
C VAL A 8 29.29 16.94 -27.75
N THR A 9 28.78 17.97 -28.43
CA THR A 9 27.78 18.86 -27.84
C THR A 9 26.47 18.13 -27.53
N LEU A 10 26.02 17.23 -28.39
CA LEU A 10 24.80 16.44 -28.18
C LEU A 10 24.96 15.48 -26.97
N SER A 11 26.13 14.82 -26.84
CA SER A 11 26.42 13.93 -25.70
C SER A 11 26.53 14.68 -24.37
N VAL A 12 27.08 15.88 -24.38
CA VAL A 12 27.15 16.72 -23.17
C VAL A 12 25.76 17.23 -22.76
N LEU A 13 24.90 17.62 -23.72
CA LEU A 13 23.53 18.01 -23.41
C LEU A 13 22.68 16.85 -22.84
N THR A 14 22.83 15.63 -23.35
CA THR A 14 22.09 14.47 -22.82
C THR A 14 22.55 14.05 -21.44
N THR A 15 23.86 14.14 -21.14
CA THR A 15 24.36 13.85 -19.79
C THR A 15 23.98 14.94 -18.78
N MET A 16 23.96 16.20 -19.17
CA MET A 16 23.49 17.29 -18.29
C MET A 16 21.99 17.21 -18.00
N SER A 17 21.18 16.81 -18.99
CA SER A 17 19.74 16.62 -18.75
C SER A 17 19.46 15.42 -17.82
N GLY A 18 20.19 14.31 -17.97
CA GLY A 18 20.10 13.16 -17.08
C GLY A 18 20.47 13.49 -15.64
N ALA A 19 21.56 14.23 -15.45
CA ALA A 19 21.97 14.69 -14.14
C ALA A 19 20.95 15.65 -13.50
N ALA A 20 20.41 16.59 -14.28
CA ALA A 20 19.39 17.52 -13.80
C ALA A 20 18.10 16.78 -13.37
N ILE A 21 17.64 15.82 -14.15
CA ILE A 21 16.49 14.97 -13.78
C ILE A 21 16.77 14.15 -12.52
N TYR A 22 17.97 13.56 -12.41
CA TYR A 22 18.38 12.82 -11.22
C TYR A 22 18.37 13.71 -9.96
N PHE A 23 18.97 14.92 -10.04
CA PHE A 23 18.97 15.86 -8.93
C PHE A 23 17.57 16.37 -8.59
N LEU A 24 16.73 16.62 -9.60
CA LEU A 24 15.35 17.02 -9.38
C LEU A 24 14.55 15.92 -8.68
N ASN A 25 14.64 14.68 -9.14
CA ASN A 25 13.97 13.55 -8.49
C ASN A 25 14.48 13.38 -7.05
N LYS A 26 15.80 13.44 -6.84
CA LYS A 26 16.37 13.31 -5.50
C LYS A 26 15.95 14.45 -4.55
N THR A 27 15.78 15.68 -5.06
CA THR A 27 15.27 16.80 -4.25
C THR A 27 13.78 16.65 -3.96
N LEU A 28 12.99 16.15 -4.91
CA LEU A 28 11.58 15.86 -4.70
C LEU A 28 11.38 14.74 -3.68
N ASP A 29 12.15 13.66 -3.77
CA ASP A 29 12.14 12.58 -2.78
C ASP A 29 12.53 13.10 -1.39
N THR A 30 13.58 13.91 -1.30
CA THR A 30 14.03 14.50 -0.04
C THR A 30 12.98 15.47 0.53
N ALA A 31 12.30 16.24 -0.32
CA ALA A 31 11.24 17.15 0.10
C ALA A 31 9.97 16.40 0.54
N ALA A 32 9.63 15.30 -0.13
CA ALA A 32 8.53 14.42 0.26
C ALA A 32 8.77 13.78 1.62
N VAL A 33 9.98 13.28 1.84
CA VAL A 33 10.42 12.71 3.14
C VAL A 33 10.44 13.80 4.24
N ARG A 34 10.93 15.01 3.94
CA ARG A 34 10.92 16.13 4.90
C ARG A 34 9.54 16.58 5.31
N LYS A 35 8.59 16.64 4.37
CA LYS A 35 7.19 16.99 4.68
C LYS A 35 6.49 15.92 5.50
N ASN A 36 7.05 14.69 5.54
CA ASN A 36 6.50 13.55 6.28
C ASN A 36 4.97 13.49 6.17
N LEU A 37 4.45 13.55 4.95
CA LEU A 37 3.01 13.60 4.66
C LEU A 37 2.25 12.39 5.23
N LEU A 38 2.99 11.31 5.52
CA LEU A 38 2.48 10.08 6.13
C LEU A 38 2.88 9.96 7.62
N ALA A 39 3.28 11.07 8.28
CA ALA A 39 3.59 11.05 9.70
C ALA A 39 2.36 10.65 10.52
N SER A 40 2.49 9.61 11.32
CA SER A 40 1.53 9.25 12.37
C SER A 40 2.27 9.05 13.69
N ALA A 41 1.58 9.28 14.81
CA ALA A 41 2.17 9.25 16.14
C ALA A 41 2.57 7.83 16.58
N GLU A 42 1.79 6.83 16.21
CA GLU A 42 1.99 5.42 16.56
C GLU A 42 2.37 4.63 15.30
N LYS A 43 3.66 4.32 15.18
CA LYS A 43 4.23 3.62 14.02
C LYS A 43 4.61 2.23 14.45
N GLU A 44 3.98 1.24 13.85
CA GLU A 44 4.36 -0.15 14.04
C GLU A 44 4.71 -0.79 12.69
N SER A 45 5.56 -1.80 12.74
CA SER A 45 5.96 -2.56 11.56
C SER A 45 5.83 -4.04 11.84
N PHE A 46 5.26 -4.76 10.90
CA PHE A 46 5.12 -6.20 10.92
C PHE A 46 6.01 -6.81 9.84
N SER A 47 7.06 -7.52 10.26
CA SER A 47 7.95 -8.22 9.32
C SER A 47 7.25 -9.43 8.73
N TRP A 48 6.99 -9.35 7.42
CA TRP A 48 6.32 -10.39 6.65
C TRP A 48 7.26 -10.95 5.57
N GLN A 49 6.96 -12.13 5.05
CA GLN A 49 7.84 -12.87 4.12
C GLN A 49 8.27 -12.09 2.87
N PHE A 50 7.54 -11.06 2.45
CA PHE A 50 7.83 -10.25 1.26
C PHE A 50 8.25 -8.81 1.59
N GLY A 51 8.45 -8.48 2.84
CA GLY A 51 8.90 -7.16 3.29
C GLY A 51 8.17 -6.67 4.53
N ASP A 52 8.59 -5.53 5.04
CA ASP A 52 7.99 -4.92 6.22
C ASP A 52 6.68 -4.22 5.88
N ILE A 53 5.65 -4.53 6.63
CA ILE A 53 4.31 -3.99 6.49
C ILE A 53 4.09 -2.94 7.57
N PHE A 54 3.87 -1.73 7.14
CA PHE A 54 3.57 -0.62 8.03
C PHE A 54 2.11 -0.64 8.45
N TYR A 55 1.86 -0.38 9.72
CA TYR A 55 0.52 -0.16 10.25
C TYR A 55 0.52 0.84 11.41
N THR A 56 -0.65 1.36 11.73
CA THR A 56 -0.90 2.12 12.95
C THR A 56 -1.89 1.38 13.83
N LYS A 57 -1.79 1.63 15.14
CA LYS A 57 -2.71 1.08 16.12
C LYS A 57 -3.18 2.21 17.03
N LYS A 58 -4.50 2.35 17.20
CA LYS A 58 -5.12 3.38 18.05
C LYS A 58 -6.29 2.84 18.83
N GLY A 59 -6.55 3.43 19.98
CA GLY A 59 -7.69 3.12 20.82
C GLY A 59 -7.61 1.79 21.55
N THR A 60 -8.71 1.45 22.22
CA THR A 60 -8.87 0.21 22.99
C THR A 60 -10.28 -0.32 22.81
N GLY A 61 -10.46 -1.64 22.77
CA GLY A 61 -11.76 -2.29 22.59
C GLY A 61 -11.70 -3.42 21.56
N THR A 62 -12.82 -3.71 20.92
CA THR A 62 -12.87 -4.76 19.89
C THR A 62 -11.99 -4.41 18.70
N PRO A 63 -11.18 -5.37 18.18
CA PRO A 63 -10.27 -5.09 17.10
C PRO A 63 -11.01 -4.78 15.79
N MET A 64 -10.52 -3.77 15.09
CA MET A 64 -11.01 -3.33 13.78
C MET A 64 -9.83 -3.08 12.85
N LEU A 65 -9.87 -3.65 11.65
CA LEU A 65 -8.86 -3.50 10.63
C LEU A 65 -9.38 -2.62 9.49
N LEU A 66 -8.65 -1.56 9.17
CA LEU A 66 -8.94 -0.66 8.06
C LEU A 66 -7.98 -0.94 6.90
N LEU A 67 -8.54 -1.22 5.73
CA LEU A 67 -7.80 -1.53 4.50
C LEU A 67 -8.15 -0.52 3.42
N HIS A 68 -7.15 0.27 3.01
CA HIS A 68 -7.29 1.26 1.94
C HIS A 68 -7.47 0.60 0.57
N ASP A 69 -7.94 1.35 -0.42
CA ASP A 69 -8.02 0.90 -1.80
C ASP A 69 -6.63 0.61 -2.39
N LEU A 70 -6.54 -0.20 -3.44
CA LEU A 70 -5.28 -0.60 -4.05
C LEU A 70 -4.99 0.19 -5.34
N HIS A 71 -4.41 1.36 -5.20
CA HIS A 71 -3.84 2.12 -6.32
C HIS A 71 -2.51 2.79 -5.92
N CYS A 72 -1.79 3.35 -6.88
CA CYS A 72 -0.40 3.81 -6.70
C CYS A 72 -0.21 4.92 -5.64
N ALA A 73 -1.25 5.65 -5.29
CA ALA A 73 -1.22 6.71 -4.28
C ALA A 73 -1.93 6.32 -2.98
N SER A 74 -2.44 5.10 -2.86
CA SER A 74 -3.19 4.65 -1.68
C SER A 74 -2.30 4.41 -0.48
N SER A 75 -2.86 4.67 0.69
CA SER A 75 -2.26 4.36 1.99
C SER A 75 -3.34 4.42 3.07
N GLY A 76 -3.02 3.97 4.27
CA GLY A 76 -3.89 4.08 5.45
C GLY A 76 -4.36 5.52 5.75
N ARG A 77 -3.71 6.54 5.17
CA ARG A 77 -4.15 7.92 5.28
C ARG A 77 -5.58 8.16 4.75
N GLU A 78 -6.11 7.28 3.92
CA GLU A 78 -7.51 7.30 3.49
C GLU A 78 -8.47 7.39 4.69
N TRP A 79 -8.10 6.76 5.80
CA TRP A 79 -8.92 6.62 7.01
C TRP A 79 -8.75 7.74 8.04
N GLN A 80 -7.87 8.72 7.81
CA GLN A 80 -7.45 9.75 8.77
C GLN A 80 -8.62 10.52 9.42
N TYR A 81 -9.75 10.67 8.72
CA TYR A 81 -10.90 11.44 9.23
C TYR A 81 -11.86 10.63 10.10
N ILE A 82 -11.82 9.30 10.04
CA ILE A 82 -12.73 8.43 10.81
C ILE A 82 -11.99 7.60 11.85
N GLU A 83 -10.67 7.45 11.71
CA GLU A 83 -9.83 6.62 12.59
C GLU A 83 -9.98 7.02 14.06
N ASP A 84 -9.95 8.32 14.38
CA ASP A 84 -10.06 8.82 15.74
C ASP A 84 -11.45 8.57 16.34
N ALA A 85 -12.50 8.66 15.53
CA ALA A 85 -13.86 8.36 15.97
C ALA A 85 -14.04 6.87 16.26
N LEU A 86 -13.53 6.00 15.40
CA LEU A 86 -13.57 4.55 15.59
C LEU A 86 -12.73 4.10 16.79
N ALA A 87 -11.61 4.78 17.05
CA ALA A 87 -10.70 4.48 18.15
C ALA A 87 -11.28 4.79 19.55
N GLN A 88 -12.44 5.41 19.65
CA GLN A 88 -13.12 5.62 20.92
C GLN A 88 -13.65 4.31 21.52
N ASP A 89 -14.14 3.40 20.67
CA ASP A 89 -14.77 2.14 21.09
C ASP A 89 -14.04 0.90 20.57
N HIS A 90 -13.07 1.06 19.67
CA HIS A 90 -12.34 -0.02 19.02
C HIS A 90 -10.83 0.12 19.18
N THR A 91 -10.13 -1.02 19.11
CA THR A 91 -8.70 -1.04 18.80
C THR A 91 -8.57 -1.04 17.26
N VAL A 92 -8.28 0.11 16.69
CA VAL A 92 -8.23 0.32 15.23
C VAL A 92 -6.82 0.06 14.73
N TYR A 93 -6.69 -0.85 13.77
CA TYR A 93 -5.47 -1.14 13.04
C TYR A 93 -5.63 -0.60 11.62
N THR A 94 -4.77 0.33 11.21
CA THR A 94 -4.77 0.87 9.85
C THR A 94 -3.53 0.38 9.13
N LEU A 95 -3.71 -0.43 8.10
CA LEU A 95 -2.65 -1.14 7.39
C LEU A 95 -2.33 -0.45 6.07
N ASP A 96 -1.05 -0.17 5.82
CA ASP A 96 -0.55 0.13 4.48
C ASP A 96 -0.24 -1.21 3.78
N LEU A 97 -0.97 -1.54 2.71
CA LEU A 97 -0.76 -2.77 1.97
C LEU A 97 0.64 -2.82 1.33
N LEU A 98 1.20 -4.02 1.15
CA LEU A 98 2.49 -4.20 0.49
C LEU A 98 2.49 -3.51 -0.89
N GLY A 99 3.52 -2.75 -1.20
CA GLY A 99 3.58 -1.93 -2.42
C GLY A 99 2.98 -0.53 -2.28
N CYS A 100 2.29 -0.23 -1.18
CA CYS A 100 1.59 1.03 -0.94
C CYS A 100 2.13 1.77 0.29
N GLY A 101 1.83 3.06 0.38
CA GLY A 101 2.12 3.89 1.55
C GLY A 101 3.55 3.77 2.04
N ARG A 102 3.71 3.39 3.31
CA ARG A 102 4.99 3.22 4.02
C ARG A 102 5.47 1.77 4.08
N SER A 103 4.64 0.82 3.64
CA SER A 103 5.06 -0.58 3.50
C SER A 103 6.08 -0.75 2.39
N ASP A 104 6.87 -1.82 2.48
CA ASP A 104 7.88 -2.16 1.49
C ASP A 104 7.29 -2.34 0.09
N LYS A 105 8.12 -2.09 -0.91
CA LYS A 105 7.77 -2.14 -2.34
C LYS A 105 8.72 -3.07 -3.09
N PRO A 106 8.75 -4.39 -2.75
CA PRO A 106 9.63 -5.33 -3.41
C PRO A 106 9.31 -5.47 -4.90
N ALA A 107 10.33 -5.74 -5.71
CA ALA A 107 10.18 -5.99 -7.14
C ALA A 107 9.66 -7.43 -7.39
N ILE A 108 8.42 -7.68 -7.06
CA ILE A 108 7.73 -8.96 -7.22
C ILE A 108 6.42 -8.78 -7.98
N THR A 109 5.81 -9.87 -8.42
CA THR A 109 4.44 -9.84 -8.97
C THR A 109 3.44 -9.76 -7.83
N TYR A 110 2.67 -8.68 -7.80
CA TYR A 110 1.60 -8.45 -6.84
C TYR A 110 0.33 -9.17 -7.32
N THR A 111 -0.04 -10.24 -6.65
CA THR A 111 -1.23 -11.03 -6.97
C THR A 111 -2.34 -10.85 -5.94
N ASN A 112 -3.59 -11.10 -6.32
CA ASN A 112 -4.72 -11.08 -5.38
C ASN A 112 -4.48 -12.03 -4.20
N PHE A 113 -3.90 -13.20 -4.46
CA PHE A 113 -3.57 -14.19 -3.44
C PHE A 113 -2.55 -13.67 -2.42
N LEU A 114 -1.58 -12.87 -2.85
CA LEU A 114 -0.60 -12.25 -1.97
C LEU A 114 -1.29 -11.35 -0.93
N TYR A 115 -2.24 -10.51 -1.35
CA TYR A 115 -2.97 -9.65 -0.44
C TYR A 115 -3.91 -10.42 0.49
N VAL A 116 -4.55 -11.48 -0.01
CA VAL A 116 -5.35 -12.41 0.81
C VAL A 116 -4.49 -13.03 1.92
N GLN A 117 -3.29 -13.52 1.58
CA GLN A 117 -2.35 -14.07 2.55
C GLN A 117 -1.88 -13.01 3.56
N LEU A 118 -1.56 -11.80 3.10
CA LEU A 118 -1.15 -10.71 3.97
C LEU A 118 -2.22 -10.41 5.02
N ILE A 119 -3.47 -10.21 4.61
CA ILE A 119 -4.60 -9.90 5.50
C ILE A 119 -4.80 -11.00 6.54
N VAL A 120 -4.87 -12.26 6.11
CA VAL A 120 -5.06 -13.40 7.02
C VAL A 120 -3.89 -13.53 7.99
N THR A 121 -2.65 -13.37 7.51
CA THR A 121 -1.45 -13.48 8.35
C THR A 121 -1.39 -12.33 9.34
N PHE A 122 -1.71 -11.11 8.94
CA PHE A 122 -1.76 -9.94 9.82
C PHE A 122 -2.77 -10.14 10.95
N ILE A 123 -4.00 -10.56 10.62
CA ILE A 123 -5.02 -10.83 11.65
C ILE A 123 -4.53 -11.90 12.63
N LYS A 124 -3.93 -12.99 12.14
CA LYS A 124 -3.49 -14.11 12.99
C LYS A 124 -2.29 -13.78 13.85
N GLN A 125 -1.30 -13.04 13.34
CA GLN A 125 -0.01 -12.85 14.00
C GLN A 125 0.07 -11.54 14.78
N VAL A 126 -0.60 -10.47 14.30
CA VAL A 126 -0.55 -9.16 14.93
C VAL A 126 -1.76 -8.92 15.82
N ILE A 127 -2.97 -9.22 15.33
CA ILE A 127 -4.20 -8.96 16.09
C ILE A 127 -4.53 -10.13 17.00
N GLY A 128 -4.45 -11.37 16.52
CA GLY A 128 -4.57 -12.61 17.29
C GLY A 128 -6.00 -13.06 17.63
N CYS A 129 -7.03 -12.37 17.17
CA CYS A 129 -8.43 -12.71 17.42
C CYS A 129 -9.34 -12.30 16.24
N PRO A 130 -10.59 -12.79 16.20
CA PRO A 130 -11.55 -12.38 15.17
C PRO A 130 -11.70 -10.85 15.13
N THR A 131 -11.63 -10.28 13.92
CA THR A 131 -11.47 -8.85 13.72
C THR A 131 -12.55 -8.32 12.78
N ASP A 132 -13.19 -7.21 13.15
CA ASP A 132 -14.06 -6.47 12.26
C ASP A 132 -13.20 -5.77 11.19
N VAL A 133 -13.65 -5.77 9.93
CA VAL A 133 -12.87 -5.22 8.81
C VAL A 133 -13.67 -4.19 8.06
N ILE A 134 -13.06 -3.03 7.80
CA ILE A 134 -13.56 -2.05 6.84
C ILE A 134 -12.56 -2.00 5.67
N ALA A 135 -13.03 -2.23 4.47
CA ALA A 135 -12.20 -2.25 3.27
C ALA A 135 -12.78 -1.36 2.18
N SER A 136 -11.91 -0.60 1.52
CA SER A 136 -12.25 0.30 0.41
C SER A 136 -11.85 -0.30 -0.93
N GLY A 137 -12.66 -0.06 -1.95
CA GLY A 137 -12.39 -0.41 -3.34
C GLY A 137 -12.00 -1.87 -3.54
N LEU A 138 -10.87 -2.09 -4.21
CA LEU A 138 -10.33 -3.39 -4.55
C LEU A 138 -10.01 -4.26 -3.32
N SER A 139 -9.64 -3.66 -2.19
CA SER A 139 -9.36 -4.39 -0.95
C SER A 139 -10.58 -5.14 -0.43
N GLY A 140 -11.80 -4.69 -0.73
CA GLY A 140 -13.03 -5.43 -0.43
C GLY A 140 -13.03 -6.83 -1.01
N SER A 141 -12.59 -6.99 -2.25
CA SER A 141 -12.49 -8.27 -2.95
C SER A 141 -11.49 -9.22 -2.29
N PHE A 142 -10.36 -8.69 -1.81
CA PHE A 142 -9.39 -9.48 -1.07
C PHE A 142 -9.95 -9.95 0.28
N VAL A 143 -10.71 -9.09 0.97
CA VAL A 143 -11.34 -9.43 2.25
C VAL A 143 -12.38 -10.53 2.07
N VAL A 144 -13.22 -10.49 1.03
CA VAL A 144 -14.18 -11.55 0.73
C VAL A 144 -13.46 -12.89 0.52
N THR A 145 -12.39 -12.89 -0.29
CA THR A 145 -11.59 -14.11 -0.54
C THR A 145 -10.89 -14.60 0.72
N ALA A 146 -10.34 -13.68 1.53
CA ALA A 146 -9.70 -14.00 2.79
C ALA A 146 -10.68 -14.59 3.81
N CYS A 147 -11.89 -14.05 3.89
CA CYS A 147 -12.97 -14.55 4.74
C CYS A 147 -13.40 -15.97 4.34
N ASN A 148 -13.52 -16.25 3.03
CA ASN A 148 -13.81 -17.60 2.54
C ASN A 148 -12.69 -18.60 2.88
N THR A 149 -11.44 -18.14 2.88
CA THR A 149 -10.26 -18.98 3.17
C THR A 149 -10.07 -19.23 4.67
N ALA A 150 -10.34 -18.22 5.49
CA ALA A 150 -10.12 -18.25 6.94
C ALA A 150 -11.26 -17.56 7.71
N PRO A 151 -12.50 -18.10 7.67
CA PRO A 151 -13.67 -17.41 8.23
C PRO A 151 -13.56 -17.07 9.72
N LYS A 152 -12.83 -17.87 10.47
CA LYS A 152 -12.63 -17.65 11.92
C LYS A 152 -11.80 -16.41 12.27
N CYS A 153 -11.13 -15.81 11.28
CA CYS A 153 -10.35 -14.59 11.48
C CYS A 153 -11.21 -13.32 11.42
N PHE A 154 -12.42 -13.40 10.89
CA PHE A 154 -13.25 -12.24 10.58
C PHE A 154 -14.49 -12.18 11.45
N GLY A 155 -14.77 -10.97 11.94
CA GLY A 155 -16.03 -10.57 12.53
C GLY A 155 -16.96 -9.97 11.46
N ARG A 156 -17.41 -8.75 11.68
CA ARG A 156 -18.23 -8.00 10.72
C ARG A 156 -17.35 -7.44 9.60
N ILE A 157 -17.87 -7.43 8.38
CA ILE A 157 -17.17 -6.88 7.22
C ILE A 157 -18.02 -5.74 6.65
N MET A 158 -17.42 -4.57 6.50
CA MET A 158 -17.98 -3.43 5.80
C MET A 158 -17.12 -3.13 4.57
N MET A 159 -17.74 -3.00 3.42
CA MET A 159 -17.05 -2.66 2.17
C MET A 159 -17.55 -1.31 1.67
N ILE A 160 -16.64 -0.42 1.33
CA ILE A 160 -16.91 0.91 0.78
C ILE A 160 -16.54 0.89 -0.69
N ASN A 161 -17.53 1.10 -1.55
CA ASN A 161 -17.36 1.12 -3.01
C ASN A 161 -16.54 -0.10 -3.53
N PRO A 162 -16.95 -1.35 -3.20
CA PRO A 162 -16.17 -2.51 -3.57
C PRO A 162 -16.14 -2.69 -5.09
N GLU A 163 -14.97 -3.04 -5.63
CA GLU A 163 -14.85 -3.43 -7.02
C GLU A 163 -15.25 -4.91 -7.21
N ASP A 164 -15.92 -5.22 -8.32
CA ASP A 164 -16.32 -6.58 -8.64
C ASP A 164 -15.09 -7.44 -8.98
N LEU A 165 -14.98 -8.62 -8.38
CA LEU A 165 -13.96 -9.63 -8.71
C LEU A 165 -13.93 -9.99 -10.20
N ALA A 166 -15.08 -9.90 -10.90
CA ALA A 166 -15.16 -10.12 -12.33
C ALA A 166 -14.40 -9.07 -13.14
N VAL A 167 -14.35 -7.83 -12.65
CA VAL A 167 -13.57 -6.73 -13.27
C VAL A 167 -12.06 -6.98 -13.12
N LEU A 168 -11.63 -7.56 -11.99
CA LEU A 168 -10.22 -7.88 -11.74
C LEU A 168 -9.65 -8.89 -12.73
N ASN A 169 -10.46 -9.88 -13.13
CA ASN A 169 -10.06 -10.88 -14.12
C ASN A 169 -9.95 -10.30 -15.54
N GLN A 170 -10.46 -9.08 -15.76
CA GLN A 170 -10.41 -8.37 -17.05
C GLN A 170 -9.27 -7.34 -17.13
N ILE A 171 -8.61 -7.03 -16.02
CA ILE A 171 -7.45 -6.13 -16.03
C ILE A 171 -6.26 -6.91 -16.61
N PRO A 172 -5.79 -6.57 -17.83
CA PRO A 172 -4.61 -7.23 -18.40
C PRO A 172 -3.42 -7.01 -17.48
N ASP A 173 -2.71 -8.08 -17.20
CA ASP A 173 -1.48 -8.01 -16.42
C ASP A 173 -0.53 -6.96 -17.02
N ARG A 174 -0.35 -5.83 -16.33
CA ARG A 174 0.46 -4.69 -16.83
C ARG A 174 1.94 -5.04 -17.01
N GLN A 175 2.34 -6.22 -16.59
CA GLN A 175 3.74 -6.66 -16.64
C GLN A 175 4.13 -7.33 -17.97
N SER A 176 3.17 -7.67 -18.85
CA SER A 176 3.49 -8.34 -20.12
C SER A 176 3.96 -7.40 -21.26
N LYS A 177 4.16 -6.10 -21.01
CA LYS A 177 4.59 -5.12 -22.02
C LYS A 177 5.94 -4.45 -21.75
N ALA A 178 6.78 -5.06 -20.92
CA ALA A 178 8.18 -4.61 -20.72
C ALA A 178 9.14 -5.72 -21.15
N SER A 179 9.09 -6.09 -22.43
CA SER A 179 10.12 -6.84 -23.14
C SER A 179 10.37 -6.20 -24.52
#